data_81f10fb899d3388e06417ad51050a057
#
_entry.id   81f10fb899d3388e06417ad51050a057
#
_cell.length_a   1.000
_cell.length_b   1.000
_cell.length_c   1.000
_cell.angle_alpha   90.00
_cell.angle_beta   90.00
_cell.angle_gamma   90.00
#
_symmetry.space_group_name_H-M   'P 1'
#
loop_
_entity.id
_entity.type
_entity.pdbx_description
1 polymer ?
#
loop_
_entity_poly.entity_id
_entity_poly.type
_entity_poly.pdbx_seq_one_letter_code
_entity_poly.pdbx_strand_id
1 'polypeptide(L)'
;MSTAGLLLAAGAGRRYGMPKALAQAPGGAELLVQRALRTLREGGCDPVVVVLGAGAEQAPPLPGAQVVVNEDWPTGMGSSLRAGLDALPEEVTAVVVLLVDTPGVTPQAVRRIAADARATTLRVATYSGDGGHPVLLGRDHWDGASRLAVGDVGARPYLVSQLVEEVPCDDIAIGTDLDTPPDLRDSDA
;
A
#
# COMPACT_ATOMS: atom_id res chain seq x y z
N MET A 1 -12.12 18.06 -0.11
CA MET A 1 -12.07 16.64 -0.53
C MET A 1 -10.73 16.11 -0.03
N SER A 2 -10.73 15.09 0.83
CA SER A 2 -9.50 14.52 1.38
C SER A 2 -9.19 13.20 0.70
N THR A 3 -7.92 13.00 0.34
CA THR A 3 -7.39 11.73 -0.14
C THR A 3 -6.65 11.08 1.02
N ALA A 4 -7.15 9.92 1.46
CA ALA A 4 -6.51 9.13 2.51
C ALA A 4 -5.35 8.29 1.96
N GLY A 5 -4.49 7.82 2.85
CA GLY A 5 -3.54 6.75 2.58
C GLY A 5 -3.97 5.46 3.24
N LEU A 6 -3.80 4.34 2.56
CA LEU A 6 -4.01 3.00 3.11
C LEU A 6 -2.75 2.19 2.90
N LEU A 7 -2.05 1.88 3.98
CA LEU A 7 -0.86 1.04 3.96
C LEU A 7 -1.22 -0.39 4.35
N LEU A 8 -1.04 -1.33 3.42
CA LEU A 8 -1.20 -2.76 3.68
C LEU A 8 0.13 -3.36 4.14
N ALA A 9 0.20 -3.76 5.42
CA ALA A 9 1.41 -4.20 6.08
C ALA A 9 1.18 -5.45 6.98
N ALA A 10 0.15 -6.26 6.67
CA ALA A 10 -0.29 -7.36 7.52
C ALA A 10 0.37 -8.71 7.21
N GLY A 11 1.11 -8.84 6.11
CA GLY A 11 1.67 -10.09 5.63
C GLY A 11 2.80 -10.65 6.49
N ALA A 12 2.84 -11.99 6.64
CA ALA A 12 3.86 -12.69 7.43
C ALA A 12 5.26 -12.68 6.82
N GLY A 13 5.42 -12.28 5.56
CA GLY A 13 6.72 -12.26 4.89
C GLY A 13 7.42 -13.62 4.83
N ARG A 14 6.67 -14.70 4.53
CA ARG A 14 7.17 -16.09 4.59
C ARG A 14 8.45 -16.31 3.77
N ARG A 15 8.53 -15.69 2.57
CA ARG A 15 9.73 -15.76 1.72
C ARG A 15 10.85 -14.86 2.21
N TYR A 16 10.51 -13.77 2.87
CA TYR A 16 11.44 -12.82 3.45
C TYR A 16 12.03 -13.30 4.78
N GLY A 17 11.34 -14.23 5.46
CA GLY A 17 11.74 -14.80 6.74
C GLY A 17 11.21 -14.07 7.98
N MET A 18 10.53 -12.93 7.80
CA MET A 18 9.87 -12.17 8.87
C MET A 18 8.78 -11.26 8.29
N PRO A 19 7.84 -10.76 9.12
CA PRO A 19 6.87 -9.76 8.66
C PRO A 19 7.58 -8.54 8.07
N LYS A 20 7.29 -8.22 6.80
CA LYS A 20 7.96 -7.11 6.09
C LYS A 20 7.75 -5.76 6.77
N ALA A 21 6.64 -5.57 7.49
CA ALA A 21 6.40 -4.38 8.32
C ALA A 21 7.55 -4.09 9.30
N LEU A 22 8.16 -5.15 9.84
CA LEU A 22 9.23 -5.09 10.85
C LEU A 22 10.65 -5.15 10.23
N ALA A 23 10.76 -5.34 8.94
CA ALA A 23 12.04 -5.38 8.25
C ALA A 23 12.63 -3.97 8.10
N GLN A 24 13.96 -3.88 8.10
CA GLN A 24 14.66 -2.62 7.84
C GLN A 24 14.48 -2.19 6.38
N ALA A 25 14.22 -0.92 6.17
CA ALA A 25 14.18 -0.33 4.84
C ALA A 25 15.61 -0.23 4.27
N PRO A 26 15.77 -0.26 2.95
CA PRO A 26 17.05 0.03 2.31
C PRO A 26 17.65 1.34 2.84
N GLY A 27 18.94 1.28 3.26
CA GLY A 27 19.61 2.39 3.95
C GLY A 27 19.59 2.32 5.48
N GLY A 28 18.82 1.38 6.09
CA GLY A 28 18.95 0.93 7.48
C GLY A 28 18.51 1.89 8.59
N ALA A 29 17.95 3.06 8.28
CA ALA A 29 17.61 4.08 9.29
C ALA A 29 16.19 3.92 9.89
N GLU A 30 15.30 3.20 9.22
CA GLU A 30 13.89 3.04 9.59
C GLU A 30 13.36 1.67 9.17
N LEU A 31 12.22 1.26 9.70
CA LEU A 31 11.52 0.06 9.24
C LEU A 31 10.68 0.35 7.98
N LEU A 32 10.41 -0.69 7.19
CA LEU A 32 9.60 -0.55 5.97
C LEU A 32 8.23 0.09 6.24
N VAL A 33 7.57 -0.29 7.34
CA VAL A 33 6.27 0.31 7.72
C VAL A 33 6.38 1.80 8.03
N GLN A 34 7.46 2.24 8.67
CA GLN A 34 7.69 3.67 8.97
C GLN A 34 7.98 4.46 7.70
N ARG A 35 8.81 3.91 6.81
CA ARG A 35 9.12 4.52 5.51
C ARG A 35 7.88 4.68 4.65
N ALA A 36 7.07 3.62 4.52
CA ALA A 36 5.85 3.65 3.71
C ALA A 36 4.81 4.63 4.28
N LEU A 37 4.65 4.69 5.62
CA LEU A 37 3.81 5.68 6.29
C LEU A 37 4.28 7.11 5.96
N ARG A 38 5.56 7.37 6.08
CA ARG A 38 6.15 8.68 5.75
C ARG A 38 5.93 9.02 4.27
N THR A 39 6.13 8.07 3.36
CA THR A 39 5.89 8.24 1.92
C THR A 39 4.45 8.68 1.62
N LEU A 40 3.45 8.04 2.23
CA LEU A 40 2.04 8.43 2.08
C LEU A 40 1.76 9.83 2.61
N ARG A 41 2.26 10.16 3.81
CA ARG A 41 2.04 11.46 4.44
C ARG A 41 2.72 12.60 3.67
N GLU A 42 3.98 12.44 3.31
CA GLU A 42 4.71 13.41 2.48
C GLU A 42 4.12 13.50 1.07
N GLY A 43 3.45 12.45 0.61
CA GLY A 43 2.66 12.43 -0.62
C GLY A 43 1.34 13.20 -0.54
N GLY A 44 0.97 13.69 0.66
CA GLY A 44 -0.23 14.51 0.88
C GLY A 44 -1.47 13.71 1.30
N CYS A 45 -1.32 12.43 1.67
CA CYS A 45 -2.43 11.64 2.18
C CYS A 45 -2.74 12.00 3.65
N ASP A 46 -4.00 12.29 3.93
CA ASP A 46 -4.54 12.54 5.27
C ASP A 46 -6.04 12.22 5.31
N PRO A 47 -6.53 11.36 6.24
CA PRO A 47 -5.75 10.55 7.20
C PRO A 47 -4.97 9.40 6.54
N VAL A 48 -4.08 8.75 7.29
CA VAL A 48 -3.43 7.51 6.88
C VAL A 48 -3.85 6.37 7.80
N VAL A 49 -4.37 5.30 7.21
CA VAL A 49 -4.68 4.02 7.88
C VAL A 49 -3.56 3.03 7.58
N VAL A 50 -3.04 2.37 8.62
CA VAL A 50 -2.05 1.30 8.50
C VAL A 50 -2.67 0.00 8.99
N VAL A 51 -2.75 -1.00 8.12
CA VAL A 51 -3.26 -2.33 8.45
C VAL A 51 -2.09 -3.24 8.77
N LEU A 52 -2.00 -3.66 10.03
CA LEU A 52 -1.05 -4.64 10.55
C LEU A 52 -1.71 -6.01 10.71
N GLY A 53 -0.92 -7.06 10.82
CA GLY A 53 -1.37 -8.42 11.04
C GLY A 53 -0.29 -9.26 11.70
N ALA A 54 0.45 -10.06 10.95
CA ALA A 54 1.55 -10.84 11.51
C ALA A 54 2.57 -9.94 12.22
N GLY A 55 2.85 -10.22 13.49
CA GLY A 55 3.81 -9.47 14.31
C GLY A 55 3.32 -8.05 14.70
N ALA A 56 2.03 -7.77 14.66
CA ALA A 56 1.48 -6.44 14.98
C ALA A 56 1.89 -5.94 16.37
N GLU A 57 2.05 -6.84 17.34
CA GLU A 57 2.48 -6.54 18.72
C GLU A 57 3.93 -6.06 18.81
N GLN A 58 4.74 -6.31 17.78
CA GLN A 58 6.14 -5.89 17.68
C GLN A 58 6.32 -4.61 16.85
N ALA A 59 5.23 -4.10 16.26
CA ALA A 59 5.29 -2.91 15.44
C ALA A 59 5.70 -1.69 16.28
N PRO A 60 6.57 -0.81 15.74
CA PRO A 60 6.92 0.42 16.42
C PRO A 60 5.71 1.37 16.48
N PRO A 61 5.75 2.38 17.36
CA PRO A 61 4.78 3.47 17.27
C PRO A 61 4.75 4.09 15.86
N LEU A 62 3.55 4.31 15.32
CA LEU A 62 3.31 4.90 14.01
C LEU A 62 2.57 6.24 14.17
N PRO A 63 3.26 7.30 14.62
CA PRO A 63 2.62 8.57 14.95
C PRO A 63 1.93 9.18 13.73
N GLY A 64 0.69 9.64 13.92
CA GLY A 64 -0.12 10.27 12.88
C GLY A 64 -0.77 9.26 11.92
N ALA A 65 -0.76 7.96 12.25
CA ALA A 65 -1.53 6.95 11.55
C ALA A 65 -2.62 6.38 12.47
N GLN A 66 -3.74 6.02 11.87
CA GLN A 66 -4.71 5.13 12.49
C GLN A 66 -4.26 3.68 12.22
N VAL A 67 -3.92 2.95 13.28
CA VAL A 67 -3.50 1.55 13.16
C VAL A 67 -4.71 0.63 13.32
N VAL A 68 -4.86 -0.29 12.38
CA VAL A 68 -5.87 -1.36 12.38
C VAL A 68 -5.14 -2.69 12.43
N VAL A 69 -5.44 -3.52 13.42
CA VAL A 69 -4.93 -4.89 13.47
C VAL A 69 -5.96 -5.82 12.83
N ASN A 70 -5.58 -6.44 11.71
CA ASN A 70 -6.41 -7.41 11.02
C ASN A 70 -6.05 -8.82 11.51
N GLU A 71 -6.89 -9.42 12.33
CA GLU A 71 -6.70 -10.79 12.83
C GLU A 71 -6.91 -11.84 11.73
N ASP A 72 -7.69 -11.50 10.70
CA ASP A 72 -7.96 -12.36 9.55
C ASP A 72 -6.86 -12.33 8.48
N TRP A 73 -5.71 -11.70 8.77
CA TRP A 73 -4.58 -11.61 7.83
C TRP A 73 -4.16 -12.96 7.22
N PRO A 74 -4.27 -14.13 7.91
CA PRO A 74 -3.89 -15.41 7.32
C PRO A 74 -4.75 -15.82 6.12
N THR A 75 -5.94 -15.20 5.96
CA THR A 75 -6.83 -15.45 4.82
C THR A 75 -6.42 -14.71 3.55
N GLY A 76 -5.40 -13.86 3.63
CA GLY A 76 -4.79 -13.18 2.49
C GLY A 76 -4.99 -11.66 2.47
N MET A 77 -4.37 -11.01 1.48
CA MET A 77 -4.34 -9.55 1.32
C MET A 77 -5.74 -8.92 1.22
N GLY A 78 -6.72 -9.65 0.68
CA GLY A 78 -8.09 -9.16 0.53
C GLY A 78 -8.74 -8.79 1.86
N SER A 79 -8.49 -9.56 2.94
CA SER A 79 -9.00 -9.23 4.28
C SER A 79 -8.41 -7.91 4.80
N SER A 80 -7.13 -7.67 4.54
CA SER A 80 -6.45 -6.42 4.95
C SER A 80 -6.95 -5.21 4.17
N LEU A 81 -7.23 -5.36 2.87
CA LEU A 81 -7.81 -4.29 2.07
C LEU A 81 -9.20 -3.90 2.62
N ARG A 82 -10.07 -4.88 2.90
CA ARG A 82 -11.40 -4.64 3.49
C ARG A 82 -11.28 -3.94 4.84
N ALA A 83 -10.50 -4.49 5.76
CA ALA A 83 -10.30 -3.90 7.08
C ALA A 83 -9.82 -2.44 7.01
N GLY A 84 -8.93 -2.14 6.06
CA GLY A 84 -8.43 -0.80 5.85
C GLY A 84 -9.46 0.15 5.25
N LEU A 85 -10.23 -0.28 4.26
CA LEU A 85 -11.29 0.54 3.65
C LEU A 85 -12.43 0.82 4.65
N ASP A 86 -12.81 -0.17 5.46
CA ASP A 86 -13.85 -0.03 6.49
C ASP A 86 -13.46 0.93 7.63
N ALA A 87 -12.15 1.11 7.85
CA ALA A 87 -11.64 2.02 8.88
C ALA A 87 -11.52 3.49 8.41
N LEU A 88 -11.72 3.76 7.12
CA LEU A 88 -11.62 5.12 6.59
C LEU A 88 -12.85 5.95 6.95
N PRO A 89 -12.65 7.23 7.36
CA PRO A 89 -13.75 8.14 7.65
C PRO A 89 -14.71 8.36 6.45
N GLU A 90 -15.97 8.67 6.76
CA GLU A 90 -17.00 8.85 5.74
C GLU A 90 -16.74 10.04 4.79
N GLU A 91 -16.07 11.07 5.27
CA GLU A 91 -15.71 12.27 4.50
C GLU A 91 -14.59 12.06 3.48
N VAL A 92 -13.85 10.94 3.55
CA VAL A 92 -12.78 10.62 2.61
C VAL A 92 -13.39 10.26 1.25
N THR A 93 -12.93 10.92 0.20
CA THR A 93 -13.45 10.75 -1.17
C THR A 93 -12.63 9.80 -2.03
N ALA A 94 -11.36 9.58 -1.68
CA ALA A 94 -10.48 8.66 -2.39
C ALA A 94 -9.38 8.15 -1.45
N VAL A 95 -8.78 7.01 -1.77
CA VAL A 95 -7.68 6.43 -1.00
C VAL A 95 -6.54 5.99 -1.91
N VAL A 96 -5.31 6.33 -1.53
CA VAL A 96 -4.08 5.81 -2.14
C VAL A 96 -3.67 4.56 -1.37
N VAL A 97 -3.71 3.41 -2.03
CA VAL A 97 -3.28 2.11 -1.48
C VAL A 97 -1.81 1.88 -1.79
N LEU A 98 -1.03 1.58 -0.77
CA LEU A 98 0.39 1.26 -0.86
C LEU A 98 0.69 -0.05 -0.14
N LEU A 99 1.61 -0.84 -0.68
CA LEU A 99 2.14 -2.03 0.00
C LEU A 99 3.42 -1.69 0.75
N VAL A 100 3.61 -2.32 1.91
CA VAL A 100 4.79 -2.10 2.76
C VAL A 100 6.10 -2.52 2.10
N ASP A 101 6.04 -3.42 1.14
CA ASP A 101 7.20 -4.01 0.46
C ASP A 101 7.60 -3.33 -0.85
N THR A 102 7.10 -2.13 -1.10
CA THR A 102 7.47 -1.31 -2.26
C THR A 102 8.31 -0.08 -1.87
N PRO A 103 9.52 -0.27 -1.32
CA PRO A 103 10.32 0.82 -0.75
C PRO A 103 10.81 1.85 -1.78
N GLY A 104 10.76 1.53 -3.06
CA GLY A 104 11.13 2.41 -4.17
C GLY A 104 10.03 3.41 -4.56
N VAL A 105 8.82 3.28 -4.02
CA VAL A 105 7.75 4.26 -4.23
C VAL A 105 8.07 5.55 -3.46
N THR A 106 7.95 6.68 -4.16
CA THR A 106 8.29 8.00 -3.62
C THR A 106 7.06 8.83 -3.27
N PRO A 107 7.18 9.87 -2.42
CA PRO A 107 6.10 10.83 -2.18
C PRO A 107 5.63 11.53 -3.46
N GLN A 108 6.52 11.71 -4.46
CA GLN A 108 6.15 12.28 -5.75
C GLN A 108 5.19 11.38 -6.53
N ALA A 109 5.42 10.06 -6.51
CA ALA A 109 4.51 9.10 -7.14
C ALA A 109 3.14 9.09 -6.46
N VAL A 110 3.10 9.16 -5.13
CA VAL A 110 1.85 9.30 -4.36
C VAL A 110 1.11 10.59 -4.75
N ARG A 111 1.78 11.74 -4.81
CA ARG A 111 1.17 13.00 -5.25
C ARG A 111 0.64 12.93 -6.68
N ARG A 112 1.40 12.32 -7.60
CA ARG A 112 1.02 12.18 -9.00
C ARG A 112 -0.25 11.35 -9.14
N ILE A 113 -0.34 10.21 -8.46
CA ILE A 113 -1.50 9.33 -8.52
C ILE A 113 -2.73 9.96 -7.87
N ALA A 114 -2.55 10.78 -6.81
CA ALA A 114 -3.61 11.44 -6.05
C ALA A 114 -4.09 12.76 -6.67
N ALA A 115 -3.43 13.26 -7.71
CA ALA A 115 -3.77 14.56 -8.31
C ALA A 115 -5.25 14.59 -8.76
N ASP A 116 -5.99 15.63 -8.36
CA ASP A 116 -7.40 15.85 -8.72
C ASP A 116 -8.32 14.63 -8.47
N ALA A 117 -8.01 13.82 -7.46
CA ALA A 117 -8.76 12.63 -7.12
C ALA A 117 -10.21 12.96 -6.74
N ARG A 118 -11.15 12.15 -7.25
CA ARG A 118 -12.60 12.23 -7.01
C ARG A 118 -13.12 10.86 -6.60
N ALA A 119 -14.36 10.80 -6.12
CA ALA A 119 -14.99 9.54 -5.76
C ALA A 119 -15.08 8.52 -6.92
N THR A 120 -15.11 9.00 -8.16
CA THR A 120 -15.15 8.19 -9.39
C THR A 120 -13.78 7.87 -9.98
N THR A 121 -12.68 8.36 -9.37
CA THR A 121 -11.33 8.19 -9.93
C THR A 121 -10.78 6.79 -9.62
N LEU A 122 -10.22 6.14 -10.64
CA LEU A 122 -9.54 4.85 -10.50
C LEU A 122 -8.23 4.90 -11.28
N ARG A 123 -7.09 4.78 -10.57
CA ARG A 123 -5.76 4.89 -11.15
C ARG A 123 -4.82 3.80 -10.66
N VAL A 124 -3.87 3.43 -11.51
CA VAL A 124 -2.76 2.54 -11.17
C VAL A 124 -1.46 3.17 -11.63
N ALA A 125 -0.45 3.19 -10.76
CA ALA A 125 0.90 3.55 -11.18
C ALA A 125 1.45 2.48 -12.10
N THR A 126 2.15 2.88 -13.17
CA THR A 126 2.81 1.94 -14.08
C THR A 126 4.31 2.16 -14.09
N TYR A 127 5.04 1.05 -14.29
CA TYR A 127 6.49 0.99 -14.37
C TYR A 127 6.86 0.11 -15.55
N SER A 128 7.49 0.68 -16.56
CA SER A 128 7.79 0.00 -17.84
C SER A 128 6.56 -0.64 -18.51
N GLY A 129 5.39 -0.03 -18.28
CA GLY A 129 4.11 -0.49 -18.81
C GLY A 129 3.37 -1.51 -17.94
N ASP A 130 4.00 -2.01 -16.87
CA ASP A 130 3.35 -2.92 -15.94
C ASP A 130 2.70 -2.15 -14.77
N GLY A 131 1.47 -2.53 -14.42
CA GLY A 131 0.74 -1.95 -13.30
C GLY A 131 1.33 -2.35 -11.95
N GLY A 132 1.46 -1.36 -11.04
CA GLY A 132 2.03 -1.53 -9.71
C GLY A 132 1.39 -0.61 -8.66
N HIS A 133 2.09 -0.37 -7.57
CA HIS A 133 1.67 0.56 -6.53
C HIS A 133 2.40 1.90 -6.67
N PRO A 134 1.77 2.99 -6.21
CA PRO A 134 0.46 3.08 -5.55
C PRO A 134 -0.73 2.91 -6.50
N VAL A 135 -1.88 2.53 -5.92
CA VAL A 135 -3.18 2.47 -6.60
C VAL A 135 -4.11 3.50 -5.94
N LEU A 136 -4.87 4.25 -6.74
CA LEU A 136 -5.90 5.17 -6.24
C LEU A 136 -7.28 4.57 -6.48
N LEU A 137 -8.04 4.44 -5.41
CA LEU A 137 -9.44 4.04 -5.42
C LEU A 137 -10.31 5.21 -4.96
N GLY A 138 -11.09 5.79 -5.84
CA GLY A 138 -12.19 6.68 -5.49
C GLY A 138 -13.27 5.93 -4.70
N ARG A 139 -14.04 6.63 -3.86
CA ARG A 139 -14.99 6.01 -2.93
C ARG A 139 -16.03 5.12 -3.62
N ASP A 140 -16.47 5.48 -4.82
CA ASP A 140 -17.44 4.72 -5.59
C ASP A 140 -16.95 3.31 -5.99
N HIS A 141 -15.63 3.10 -5.89
CA HIS A 141 -14.99 1.82 -6.23
C HIS A 141 -14.74 0.90 -5.02
N TRP A 142 -14.89 1.41 -3.78
CA TRP A 142 -14.50 0.65 -2.57
C TRP A 142 -15.30 -0.63 -2.38
N ASP A 143 -16.64 -0.57 -2.55
CA ASP A 143 -17.50 -1.75 -2.43
C ASP A 143 -17.17 -2.82 -3.47
N GLY A 144 -16.90 -2.40 -4.71
CA GLY A 144 -16.52 -3.30 -5.79
C GLY A 144 -15.17 -3.96 -5.52
N ALA A 145 -14.17 -3.17 -5.11
CA ALA A 145 -12.85 -3.66 -4.75
C ALA A 145 -12.90 -4.62 -3.55
N SER A 146 -13.65 -4.27 -2.49
CA SER A 146 -13.82 -5.11 -1.30
C SER A 146 -14.45 -6.46 -1.61
N ARG A 147 -15.50 -6.48 -2.47
CA ARG A 147 -16.17 -7.74 -2.83
C ARG A 147 -15.30 -8.70 -3.62
N LEU A 148 -14.43 -8.19 -4.50
CA LEU A 148 -13.56 -9.01 -5.35
C LEU A 148 -12.21 -9.33 -4.72
N ALA A 149 -11.84 -8.65 -3.62
CA ALA A 149 -10.60 -8.89 -2.88
C ALA A 149 -10.72 -10.16 -2.01
N VAL A 150 -10.49 -11.32 -2.60
CA VAL A 150 -10.55 -12.63 -1.93
C VAL A 150 -9.17 -13.29 -1.96
N GLY A 151 -8.72 -13.84 -0.80
CA GLY A 151 -7.39 -14.42 -0.70
C GLY A 151 -6.28 -13.38 -0.91
N ASP A 152 -5.24 -13.75 -1.62
CA ASP A 152 -4.01 -12.94 -1.77
C ASP A 152 -4.06 -11.93 -2.94
N VAL A 153 -5.22 -11.67 -3.53
CA VAL A 153 -5.29 -10.90 -4.78
C VAL A 153 -5.58 -9.40 -4.61
N GLY A 154 -5.85 -8.89 -3.42
CA GLY A 154 -6.11 -7.48 -3.17
C GLY A 154 -7.16 -6.87 -4.12
N ALA A 155 -6.94 -5.64 -4.59
CA ALA A 155 -7.87 -4.95 -5.51
C ALA A 155 -7.72 -5.37 -6.98
N ARG A 156 -6.71 -6.16 -7.35
CA ARG A 156 -6.38 -6.47 -8.74
C ARG A 156 -7.54 -7.03 -9.57
N PRO A 157 -8.38 -7.98 -9.07
CA PRO A 157 -9.51 -8.49 -9.85
C PRO A 157 -10.52 -7.40 -10.21
N TYR A 158 -10.73 -6.45 -9.31
CA TYR A 158 -11.58 -5.31 -9.55
C TYR A 158 -10.98 -4.38 -10.61
N LEU A 159 -9.70 -4.02 -10.46
CA LEU A 159 -9.01 -3.14 -11.41
C LEU A 159 -9.07 -3.70 -12.83
N VAL A 160 -8.82 -4.99 -13.03
CA VAL A 160 -8.89 -5.63 -14.36
C VAL A 160 -10.30 -5.58 -14.97
N SER A 161 -11.35 -5.50 -14.16
CA SER A 161 -12.74 -5.44 -14.61
C SER A 161 -13.23 -4.02 -14.95
N GLN A 162 -12.42 -2.99 -14.71
CA GLN A 162 -12.78 -1.58 -14.88
C GLN A 162 -11.90 -0.88 -15.91
N LEU A 163 -12.34 0.30 -16.33
CA LEU A 163 -11.49 1.26 -17.05
C LEU A 163 -10.62 1.98 -16.01
N VAL A 164 -9.34 1.62 -15.95
CA VAL A 164 -8.36 2.19 -15.03
C VAL A 164 -7.47 3.16 -15.78
N GLU A 165 -7.27 4.35 -15.23
CA GLU A 165 -6.28 5.30 -15.73
C GLU A 165 -4.87 4.84 -15.31
N GLU A 166 -4.01 4.57 -16.29
CA GLU A 166 -2.61 4.24 -16.06
C GLU A 166 -1.79 5.51 -15.93
N VAL A 167 -0.98 5.58 -14.87
CA VAL A 167 -0.15 6.75 -14.56
C VAL A 167 1.33 6.35 -14.54
N PRO A 168 2.11 6.68 -15.58
CA PRO A 168 3.54 6.37 -15.63
C PRO A 168 4.29 7.05 -14.48
N CYS A 169 5.11 6.27 -13.76
CA CYS A 169 5.89 6.71 -12.61
C CYS A 169 7.39 6.37 -12.70
N ASP A 170 7.86 5.84 -13.84
CA ASP A 170 9.25 5.42 -14.07
C ASP A 170 10.29 6.51 -13.83
N ASP A 171 9.91 7.76 -14.10
CA ASP A 171 10.77 8.94 -13.93
C ASP A 171 10.97 9.39 -12.49
N ILE A 172 10.12 8.91 -11.55
CA ILE A 172 10.10 9.38 -10.16
C ILE A 172 10.07 8.29 -9.11
N ALA A 173 9.88 7.03 -9.47
CA ALA A 173 9.78 5.92 -8.54
C ALA A 173 10.20 4.59 -9.15
N ILE A 174 10.42 3.60 -8.30
CA ILE A 174 10.69 2.21 -8.66
C ILE A 174 9.60 1.36 -8.02
N GLY A 175 8.83 0.63 -8.85
CA GLY A 175 7.68 -0.17 -8.42
C GLY A 175 8.01 -1.59 -7.97
N THR A 176 9.28 -1.94 -7.83
CA THR A 176 9.70 -3.31 -7.51
C THR A 176 9.40 -3.67 -6.06
N ASP A 177 8.81 -4.85 -5.86
CA ASP A 177 8.58 -5.44 -4.54
C ASP A 177 9.88 -5.96 -3.94
N LEU A 178 10.03 -5.81 -2.62
CA LEU A 178 11.15 -6.37 -1.87
C LEU A 178 10.81 -7.81 -1.44
N ASP A 179 11.14 -8.79 -2.28
CA ASP A 179 10.80 -10.19 -2.06
C ASP A 179 11.81 -10.98 -1.22
N THR A 180 13.06 -10.56 -1.22
CA THR A 180 14.17 -11.20 -0.48
C THR A 180 14.98 -10.17 0.30
N PRO A 181 15.58 -10.57 1.44
CA PRO A 181 16.47 -9.68 2.17
C PRO A 181 17.65 -9.18 1.29
N PRO A 182 18.10 -7.91 1.48
CA PRO A 182 19.21 -7.34 0.70
C PRO A 182 20.51 -8.14 0.77
N ASP A 183 20.76 -8.77 1.92
CA ASP A 183 22.01 -9.51 2.19
C ASP A 183 22.19 -10.78 1.33
N LEU A 184 21.14 -11.23 0.65
CA LEU A 184 21.23 -12.37 -0.28
C LEU A 184 21.61 -11.96 -1.70
N ARG A 185 21.70 -10.67 -2.00
CA ARG A 185 22.03 -10.16 -3.34
C ARG A 185 23.52 -9.86 -3.52
N ASP A 186 24.26 -9.68 -2.43
CA ASP A 186 25.69 -9.31 -2.45
C ASP A 186 26.64 -10.52 -2.30
N SER A 187 26.10 -11.74 -2.17
CA SER A 187 26.93 -12.96 -2.01
C SER A 187 27.23 -13.71 -3.33
N ASP A 188 26.69 -13.27 -4.45
CA ASP A 188 26.88 -13.89 -5.77
C ASP A 188 27.65 -13.00 -6.78
N ALA A 189 28.49 -12.04 -6.29
CA ALA A 189 29.31 -11.18 -7.14
C ALA A 189 30.80 -11.50 -7.00
#